data_03cd11030ab7cf41d3bcf504373cd7b1
#
_entry.id   03cd11030ab7cf41d3bcf504373cd7b1
#
_cell.length_a   1.000
_cell.length_b   1.000
_cell.length_c   1.000
_cell.angle_alpha   90.00
_cell.angle_beta   90.00
_cell.angle_gamma   90.00
#
_symmetry.space_group_name_H-M   'P 1'
#
loop_
_entity.id
_entity.type
_entity.pdbx_description
1 polymer ?
#
loop_
_entity_poly.entity_id
_entity_poly.type
_entity_poly.pdbx_seq_one_letter_code
_entity_poly.pdbx_strand_id
1 'polypeptide(L)'
;MIMLGVLGVPTFIILIIGFVALFVIAVHYIGKEKRVSQTPEEVGKLLFACACKSVFEDLEKPEHHNLKSIRDNTNPNIFDVELLIATLDATVNSVWAIIGSSNDKTYQIIDCIYATFADYLQTVVADSGDKNIDGKRYLMSRHKEYDEARQEKRGPNELWPLAKCILKNLLGKDTDAEQKVQDIAAISIYYSGQITFFGHLLKNIYVKD
;
A
#
# COMPACT_ATOMS: atom_id res chain seq x y z
N MET A 1 -34.79 -5.03 6.88
CA MET A 1 -34.21 -4.76 8.20
C MET A 1 -32.97 -5.63 8.35
N ILE A 2 -31.85 -5.19 7.78
CA ILE A 2 -30.53 -5.83 7.96
C ILE A 2 -29.54 -4.66 8.10
N MET A 3 -29.29 -4.26 9.34
CA MET A 3 -28.27 -3.30 9.73
C MET A 3 -27.39 -3.96 10.79
N LEU A 4 -26.49 -4.85 10.40
CA LEU A 4 -25.56 -5.49 11.37
C LEU A 4 -24.21 -5.95 10.78
N GLY A 5 -23.86 -5.54 9.54
CA GLY A 5 -22.59 -5.94 8.89
C GLY A 5 -21.45 -4.91 8.93
N VAL A 6 -21.66 -3.71 9.51
CA VAL A 6 -20.69 -2.60 9.36
C VAL A 6 -19.75 -2.43 10.56
N LEU A 7 -19.92 -3.18 11.65
CA LEU A 7 -19.20 -2.95 12.91
C LEU A 7 -17.84 -3.69 13.05
N GLY A 8 -17.53 -4.68 12.22
CA GLY A 8 -16.29 -5.44 12.33
C GLY A 8 -15.07 -4.73 11.70
N VAL A 9 -15.24 -4.20 10.51
CA VAL A 9 -14.18 -3.48 9.77
C VAL A 9 -13.78 -2.17 10.46
N PRO A 10 -14.73 -1.32 10.95
CA PRO A 10 -14.37 -0.10 11.67
C PRO A 10 -13.55 -0.35 12.94
N THR A 11 -13.82 -1.41 13.67
CA THR A 11 -13.13 -1.67 14.95
C THR A 11 -11.67 -2.06 14.73
N PHE A 12 -11.38 -2.87 13.73
CA PHE A 12 -10.01 -3.26 13.37
C PHE A 12 -9.23 -2.07 12.80
N ILE A 13 -9.85 -1.29 11.95
CA ILE A 13 -9.28 -0.04 11.41
C ILE A 13 -9.02 0.96 12.55
N ILE A 14 -9.94 1.15 13.49
CA ILE A 14 -9.77 2.05 14.64
C ILE A 14 -8.61 1.59 15.53
N LEU A 15 -8.41 0.30 15.76
CA LEU A 15 -7.28 -0.22 16.52
C LEU A 15 -5.95 0.03 15.82
N ILE A 16 -5.89 -0.18 14.50
CA ILE A 16 -4.70 0.12 13.69
C ILE A 16 -4.43 1.62 13.68
N ILE A 17 -5.44 2.46 13.50
CA ILE A 17 -5.34 3.92 13.52
C ILE A 17 -4.86 4.41 14.89
N GLY A 18 -5.42 3.86 15.98
CA GLY A 18 -4.99 4.19 17.34
C GLY A 18 -3.51 3.86 17.58
N PHE A 19 -3.04 2.72 17.08
CA PHE A 19 -1.64 2.32 17.21
C PHE A 19 -0.72 3.21 16.35
N VAL A 20 -1.11 3.52 15.11
CA VAL A 20 -0.35 4.42 14.23
C VAL A 20 -0.33 5.85 14.77
N ALA A 21 -1.46 6.35 15.28
CA ALA A 21 -1.51 7.69 15.88
C ALA A 21 -0.61 7.81 17.10
N LEU A 22 -0.62 6.82 18.00
CA LEU A 22 0.27 6.77 19.15
C LEU A 22 1.74 6.69 18.74
N PHE A 23 2.05 5.94 17.68
CA PHE A 23 3.41 5.82 17.17
C PHE A 23 3.89 7.10 16.47
N VAL A 24 3.06 7.72 15.63
CA VAL A 24 3.37 9.01 14.98
C VAL A 24 3.55 10.11 16.03
N ILE A 25 2.74 10.12 17.08
CA ILE A 25 2.89 11.02 18.23
C ILE A 25 4.20 10.72 18.94
N ALA A 26 4.53 9.45 19.23
CA ALA A 26 5.79 9.08 19.86
C ALA A 26 7.01 9.48 19.00
N VAL A 27 6.99 9.26 17.69
CA VAL A 27 8.07 9.68 16.79
C VAL A 27 8.18 11.21 16.71
N HIS A 28 7.06 11.93 16.76
CA HIS A 28 7.05 13.39 16.73
C HIS A 28 7.50 14.02 18.06
N TYR A 29 7.17 13.39 19.22
CA TYR A 29 7.55 13.88 20.55
C TYR A 29 8.95 13.46 21.02
N ILE A 30 9.51 12.37 20.50
CA ILE A 30 10.89 11.93 20.79
C ILE A 30 11.92 12.74 20.00
N GLY A 31 11.58 13.97 19.68
CA GLY A 31 12.35 14.92 18.89
C GLY A 31 13.87 14.79 19.01
N LYS A 32 14.53 14.77 17.86
CA LYS A 32 15.97 14.86 17.59
C LYS A 32 16.82 13.64 18.01
N GLU A 33 17.13 12.80 17.04
CA GLU A 33 18.30 11.91 16.98
C GLU A 33 18.24 10.52 17.61
N LYS A 34 17.12 10.01 18.11
CA LYS A 34 17.06 8.58 18.44
C LYS A 34 16.18 7.83 17.44
N ARG A 35 16.80 7.03 16.56
CA ARG A 35 16.08 6.06 15.75
C ARG A 35 15.29 5.13 16.65
N VAL A 36 14.02 4.94 16.37
CA VAL A 36 13.16 4.00 17.12
C VAL A 36 13.62 2.58 16.80
N SER A 37 13.99 1.83 17.84
CA SER A 37 14.45 0.45 17.69
C SER A 37 13.26 -0.49 17.67
N GLN A 38 13.07 -1.25 16.59
CA GLN A 38 11.94 -2.17 16.39
C GLN A 38 12.41 -3.51 15.81
N THR A 39 11.65 -4.58 16.07
CA THR A 39 11.84 -5.86 15.43
C THR A 39 11.37 -5.79 13.95
N PRO A 40 11.88 -6.69 13.07
CA PRO A 40 11.39 -6.76 11.68
C PRO A 40 9.87 -6.93 11.60
N GLU A 41 9.27 -7.71 12.49
CA GLU A 41 7.81 -7.92 12.54
C GLU A 41 7.05 -6.63 12.90
N GLU A 42 7.52 -5.89 13.91
CA GLU A 42 6.93 -4.60 14.28
C GLU A 42 7.02 -3.58 13.14
N VAL A 43 8.16 -3.57 12.43
CA VAL A 43 8.35 -2.72 11.25
C VAL A 43 7.39 -3.12 10.13
N GLY A 44 7.25 -4.41 9.82
CA GLY A 44 6.33 -4.89 8.80
C GLY A 44 4.88 -4.50 9.08
N LYS A 45 4.42 -4.69 10.33
CA LYS A 45 3.07 -4.28 10.77
C LYS A 45 2.87 -2.77 10.69
N LEU A 46 3.86 -1.98 11.10
CA LEU A 46 3.81 -0.52 11.00
C LEU A 46 3.70 -0.06 9.54
N LEU A 47 4.53 -0.60 8.65
CA LEU A 47 4.51 -0.24 7.24
C LEU A 47 3.17 -0.59 6.60
N PHE A 48 2.60 -1.74 6.91
CA PHE A 48 1.26 -2.12 6.46
C PHE A 48 0.19 -1.15 6.97
N ALA A 49 0.22 -0.79 8.24
CA ALA A 49 -0.73 0.15 8.82
C ALA A 49 -0.62 1.55 8.19
N CYS A 50 0.61 2.02 7.89
CA CYS A 50 0.83 3.28 7.17
C CYS A 50 0.30 3.20 5.72
N ALA A 51 0.45 2.06 5.03
CA ALA A 51 -0.11 1.85 3.70
C ALA A 51 -1.64 1.91 3.72
N CYS A 52 -2.29 1.25 4.67
CA CYS A 52 -3.74 1.34 4.86
C CYS A 52 -4.19 2.79 5.10
N LYS A 53 -3.48 3.52 5.96
CA LYS A 53 -3.79 4.92 6.21
C LYS A 53 -3.70 5.77 4.95
N SER A 54 -2.65 5.60 4.16
CA SER A 54 -2.48 6.34 2.90
C SER A 54 -3.63 6.10 1.93
N VAL A 55 -4.18 4.89 1.89
CA VAL A 55 -5.27 4.53 0.98
C VAL A 55 -6.64 4.95 1.52
N PHE A 56 -6.92 4.69 2.80
CA PHE A 56 -8.28 4.84 3.33
C PHE A 56 -8.57 6.21 3.96
N GLU A 57 -7.55 6.93 4.40
CA GLU A 57 -7.72 8.24 5.02
C GLU A 57 -7.17 9.38 4.15
N ASP A 58 -5.94 9.22 3.65
CA ASP A 58 -5.26 10.29 2.95
C ASP A 58 -5.83 10.50 1.54
N LEU A 59 -6.51 9.50 0.95
CA LEU A 59 -7.18 9.63 -0.34
C LEU A 59 -8.26 10.72 -0.35
N GLU A 60 -8.85 11.02 0.79
CA GLU A 60 -9.86 12.09 0.93
C GLU A 60 -9.25 13.52 0.94
N LYS A 61 -7.93 13.63 0.99
CA LYS A 61 -7.25 14.93 0.95
C LYS A 61 -7.32 15.57 -0.43
N PRO A 62 -7.37 16.93 -0.50
CA PRO A 62 -7.48 17.64 -1.77
C PRO A 62 -6.42 17.31 -2.81
N GLU A 63 -5.19 17.02 -2.38
CA GLU A 63 -4.08 16.65 -3.26
C GLU A 63 -4.31 15.34 -4.03
N HIS A 64 -5.25 14.49 -3.56
CA HIS A 64 -5.61 13.21 -4.18
C HIS A 64 -6.92 13.25 -4.98
N HIS A 65 -7.41 14.46 -5.30
CA HIS A 65 -8.68 14.65 -6.02
C HIS A 65 -8.80 13.81 -7.30
N ASN A 66 -7.72 13.68 -8.07
CA ASN A 66 -7.73 12.88 -9.30
C ASN A 66 -7.90 11.39 -9.01
N LEU A 67 -7.25 10.84 -7.97
CA LEU A 67 -7.42 9.46 -7.55
C LEU A 67 -8.83 9.20 -7.03
N LYS A 68 -9.37 10.13 -6.26
CA LYS A 68 -10.77 10.07 -5.80
C LYS A 68 -11.73 10.04 -6.98
N SER A 69 -11.51 10.87 -8.00
CA SER A 69 -12.31 10.86 -9.23
C SER A 69 -12.24 9.50 -9.96
N ILE A 70 -11.08 8.85 -10.00
CA ILE A 70 -10.97 7.49 -10.57
C ILE A 70 -11.78 6.51 -9.73
N ARG A 71 -11.65 6.56 -8.39
CA ARG A 71 -12.39 5.71 -7.46
C ARG A 71 -13.90 5.82 -7.62
N ASP A 72 -14.42 7.06 -7.68
CA ASP A 72 -15.85 7.34 -7.78
C ASP A 72 -16.46 6.83 -9.11
N ASN A 73 -15.63 6.64 -10.14
CA ASN A 73 -16.03 6.12 -11.46
C ASN A 73 -15.75 4.62 -11.65
N THR A 74 -15.36 3.91 -10.59
CA THR A 74 -15.03 2.47 -10.61
C THR A 74 -15.75 1.74 -9.48
N ASN A 75 -15.47 0.43 -9.33
CA ASN A 75 -15.90 -0.31 -8.14
C ASN A 75 -14.99 0.09 -6.96
N PRO A 76 -15.50 0.80 -5.92
CA PRO A 76 -14.66 1.29 -4.82
C PRO A 76 -13.89 0.18 -4.10
N ASN A 77 -14.49 -1.00 -3.93
CA ASN A 77 -13.84 -2.12 -3.23
C ASN A 77 -12.64 -2.66 -4.01
N ILE A 78 -12.78 -2.77 -5.35
CA ILE A 78 -11.68 -3.19 -6.21
C ILE A 78 -10.60 -2.11 -6.21
N PHE A 79 -11.00 -0.85 -6.37
CA PHE A 79 -10.09 0.28 -6.37
C PHE A 79 -9.26 0.33 -5.09
N ASP A 80 -9.90 0.25 -3.92
CA ASP A 80 -9.23 0.35 -2.62
C ASP A 80 -8.22 -0.79 -2.42
N VAL A 81 -8.56 -2.03 -2.79
CA VAL A 81 -7.65 -3.18 -2.71
C VAL A 81 -6.48 -3.04 -3.67
N GLU A 82 -6.72 -2.68 -4.93
CA GLU A 82 -5.64 -2.53 -5.93
C GLU A 82 -4.73 -1.34 -5.61
N LEU A 83 -5.28 -0.23 -5.08
CA LEU A 83 -4.48 0.91 -4.64
C LEU A 83 -3.64 0.56 -3.41
N LEU A 84 -4.18 -0.26 -2.48
CA LEU A 84 -3.41 -0.78 -1.35
C LEU A 84 -2.25 -1.65 -1.83
N ILE A 85 -2.48 -2.53 -2.81
CA ILE A 85 -1.43 -3.36 -3.40
C ILE A 85 -0.34 -2.49 -4.03
N ALA A 86 -0.71 -1.47 -4.80
CA ALA A 86 0.27 -0.54 -5.39
C ALA A 86 1.06 0.22 -4.31
N THR A 87 0.42 0.60 -3.20
CA THR A 87 1.07 1.24 -2.05
C THR A 87 2.03 0.28 -1.35
N LEU A 88 1.63 -0.99 -1.16
CA LEU A 88 2.50 -2.01 -0.59
C LEU A 88 3.68 -2.34 -1.50
N ASP A 89 3.50 -2.31 -2.81
CA ASP A 89 4.59 -2.46 -3.76
C ASP A 89 5.62 -1.33 -3.62
N ALA A 90 5.19 -0.07 -3.52
CA ALA A 90 6.07 1.06 -3.23
C ALA A 90 6.78 0.90 -1.87
N THR A 91 6.08 0.36 -0.86
CA THR A 91 6.62 0.07 0.46
C THR A 91 7.73 -0.97 0.40
N VAL A 92 7.49 -2.11 -0.26
CA VAL A 92 8.47 -3.19 -0.45
C VAL A 92 9.70 -2.69 -1.17
N ASN A 93 9.53 -1.90 -2.24
CA ASN A 93 10.66 -1.29 -2.95
C ASN A 93 11.47 -0.35 -2.04
N SER A 94 10.81 0.39 -1.14
CA SER A 94 11.49 1.24 -0.16
C SER A 94 12.26 0.41 0.87
N VAL A 95 11.73 -0.74 1.31
CA VAL A 95 12.43 -1.68 2.20
C VAL A 95 13.70 -2.20 1.53
N TRP A 96 13.61 -2.66 0.27
CA TRP A 96 14.78 -3.09 -0.51
C TRP A 96 15.84 -1.99 -0.65
N ALA A 97 15.40 -0.77 -0.96
CA ALA A 97 16.31 0.34 -1.20
C ALA A 97 17.02 0.84 0.07
N ILE A 98 16.37 0.78 1.24
CA ILE A 98 16.90 1.38 2.48
C ILE A 98 17.61 0.35 3.36
N ILE A 99 17.06 -0.87 3.49
CA ILE A 99 17.62 -1.92 4.36
C ILE A 99 18.62 -2.79 3.59
N GLY A 100 18.39 -3.00 2.29
CA GLY A 100 19.26 -3.74 1.39
C GLY A 100 18.79 -5.16 1.13
N SER A 101 19.09 -5.66 -0.08
CA SER A 101 18.62 -6.96 -0.57
C SER A 101 19.32 -8.18 0.04
N SER A 102 20.49 -8.00 0.66
CA SER A 102 21.26 -9.09 1.29
C SER A 102 21.02 -9.22 2.79
N ASN A 103 20.07 -8.47 3.33
CA ASN A 103 19.79 -8.46 4.78
C ASN A 103 18.57 -9.35 5.08
N ASP A 104 18.74 -10.35 5.95
CA ASP A 104 17.65 -11.25 6.36
C ASP A 104 16.45 -10.49 6.95
N LYS A 105 16.69 -9.35 7.61
CA LYS A 105 15.63 -8.49 8.13
C LYS A 105 14.72 -7.96 7.03
N THR A 106 15.26 -7.70 5.84
CA THR A 106 14.47 -7.28 4.66
C THR A 106 13.40 -8.31 4.34
N TYR A 107 13.79 -9.58 4.26
CA TYR A 107 12.86 -10.67 3.97
C TYR A 107 11.82 -10.84 5.08
N GLN A 108 12.24 -10.75 6.36
CA GLN A 108 11.32 -10.86 7.50
C GLN A 108 10.28 -9.73 7.51
N ILE A 109 10.68 -8.50 7.20
CA ILE A 109 9.77 -7.36 7.08
C ILE A 109 8.76 -7.58 5.94
N ILE A 110 9.25 -7.99 4.77
CA ILE A 110 8.41 -8.23 3.59
C ILE A 110 7.44 -9.39 3.83
N ASP A 111 7.91 -10.49 4.42
CA ASP A 111 7.04 -11.62 4.77
C ASP A 111 5.95 -11.21 5.77
N CYS A 112 6.28 -10.35 6.74
CA CYS A 112 5.29 -9.81 7.67
C CYS A 112 4.25 -8.93 6.94
N ILE A 113 4.67 -8.06 6.01
CA ILE A 113 3.76 -7.26 5.18
C ILE A 113 2.81 -8.19 4.41
N TYR A 114 3.33 -9.23 3.77
CA TYR A 114 2.54 -10.17 2.97
C TYR A 114 1.55 -10.97 3.81
N ALA A 115 1.98 -11.44 4.98
CA ALA A 115 1.11 -12.16 5.91
C ALA A 115 -0.03 -11.25 6.41
N THR A 116 0.30 -10.02 6.81
CA THR A 116 -0.69 -9.06 7.30
C THR A 116 -1.70 -8.66 6.22
N PHE A 117 -1.25 -8.52 4.96
CA PHE A 117 -2.16 -8.28 3.82
C PHE A 117 -3.06 -9.49 3.56
N ALA A 118 -2.53 -10.72 3.64
CA ALA A 118 -3.32 -11.92 3.45
C ALA A 118 -4.45 -12.03 4.49
N ASP A 119 -4.14 -11.74 5.77
CA ASP A 119 -5.12 -11.72 6.85
C ASP A 119 -6.17 -10.61 6.63
N TYR A 120 -5.73 -9.42 6.21
CA TYR A 120 -6.63 -8.33 5.87
C TYR A 120 -7.59 -8.71 4.73
N LEU A 121 -7.05 -9.27 3.64
CA LEU A 121 -7.85 -9.65 2.48
C LEU A 121 -8.86 -10.76 2.84
N GLN A 122 -8.48 -11.73 3.66
CA GLN A 122 -9.42 -12.75 4.15
C GLN A 122 -10.58 -12.13 4.93
N THR A 123 -10.33 -11.10 5.73
CA THR A 123 -11.38 -10.40 6.48
C THR A 123 -12.33 -9.66 5.53
N VAL A 124 -11.79 -8.96 4.51
CA VAL A 124 -12.60 -8.23 3.52
C VAL A 124 -13.42 -9.19 2.66
N VAL A 125 -12.84 -10.33 2.27
CA VAL A 125 -13.50 -11.32 1.41
C VAL A 125 -14.50 -12.17 2.16
N ALA A 126 -14.29 -12.44 3.45
CA ALA A 126 -15.26 -13.17 4.29
C ALA A 126 -16.62 -12.46 4.32
N ASP A 127 -16.61 -11.14 4.27
CA ASP A 127 -17.84 -10.32 4.20
C ASP A 127 -18.54 -10.39 2.82
N SER A 128 -17.81 -10.76 1.76
CA SER A 128 -18.35 -10.92 0.39
C SER A 128 -18.84 -12.34 0.05
N GLY A 129 -18.60 -13.32 0.93
CA GLY A 129 -19.04 -14.71 0.75
C GLY A 129 -18.11 -15.57 -0.13
N ASP A 130 -17.02 -15.03 -0.63
CA ASP A 130 -16.05 -15.77 -1.46
C ASP A 130 -14.87 -16.27 -0.58
N LYS A 131 -14.85 -17.59 -0.32
CA LYS A 131 -14.05 -18.19 0.76
C LYS A 131 -12.62 -18.59 0.38
N ASN A 132 -12.13 -18.34 -0.84
CA ASN A 132 -10.92 -19.00 -1.35
C ASN A 132 -9.89 -18.09 -2.03
N ILE A 133 -9.70 -16.85 -1.58
CA ILE A 133 -8.62 -16.01 -2.11
C ILE A 133 -7.37 -16.19 -1.27
N ASP A 134 -6.31 -16.75 -1.86
CA ASP A 134 -4.96 -16.72 -1.31
C ASP A 134 -4.38 -15.31 -1.46
N GLY A 135 -4.53 -14.49 -0.42
CA GLY A 135 -4.12 -13.09 -0.42
C GLY A 135 -2.61 -12.91 -0.63
N LYS A 136 -1.77 -13.81 -0.09
CA LYS A 136 -0.32 -13.77 -0.31
C LYS A 136 0.00 -14.00 -1.79
N ARG A 137 -0.58 -15.03 -2.40
CA ARG A 137 -0.39 -15.35 -3.81
C ARG A 137 -0.89 -14.22 -4.72
N TYR A 138 -2.02 -13.62 -4.36
CA TYR A 138 -2.58 -12.50 -5.11
C TYR A 138 -1.63 -11.30 -5.10
N LEU A 139 -1.13 -10.89 -3.92
CA LEU A 139 -0.17 -9.81 -3.79
C LEU A 139 1.13 -10.08 -4.55
N MET A 140 1.68 -11.30 -4.42
CA MET A 140 2.90 -11.69 -5.15
C MET A 140 2.70 -11.65 -6.67
N SER A 141 1.53 -12.06 -7.17
CA SER A 141 1.20 -11.97 -8.60
C SER A 141 1.19 -10.53 -9.10
N ARG A 142 0.63 -9.60 -8.32
CA ARG A 142 0.62 -8.16 -8.64
C ARG A 142 2.01 -7.55 -8.60
N HIS A 143 2.84 -7.90 -7.62
CA HIS A 143 4.22 -7.42 -7.56
C HIS A 143 5.02 -7.88 -8.79
N LYS A 144 4.85 -9.15 -9.22
CA LYS A 144 5.48 -9.63 -10.44
C LYS A 144 5.03 -8.84 -11.67
N GLU A 145 3.75 -8.58 -11.82
CA GLU A 145 3.18 -7.77 -12.91
C GLU A 145 3.76 -6.34 -12.90
N TYR A 146 3.94 -5.75 -11.72
CA TYR A 146 4.52 -4.42 -11.57
C TYR A 146 6.04 -4.41 -11.86
N ASP A 147 6.77 -5.47 -11.49
CA ASP A 147 8.18 -5.62 -11.84
C ASP A 147 8.39 -5.75 -13.36
N GLU A 148 7.53 -6.52 -14.03
CA GLU A 148 7.53 -6.63 -15.49
C GLU A 148 7.26 -5.26 -16.14
N ALA A 149 6.28 -4.51 -15.64
CA ALA A 149 5.96 -3.17 -16.14
C ALA A 149 7.12 -2.17 -15.94
N ARG A 150 7.87 -2.26 -14.83
CA ARG A 150 9.07 -1.40 -14.60
C ARG A 150 10.19 -1.69 -15.59
N GLN A 151 10.28 -2.89 -16.13
CA GLN A 151 11.29 -3.24 -17.13
C GLN A 151 10.97 -2.69 -18.53
N GLU A 152 9.73 -2.27 -18.76
CA GLU A 152 9.34 -1.62 -20.00
C GLU A 152 9.91 -0.20 -20.08
N LYS A 153 10.76 0.06 -21.09
CA LYS A 153 11.35 1.40 -21.32
C LYS A 153 10.47 2.24 -22.25
N ARG A 154 9.16 2.25 -22.06
CA ARG A 154 8.22 2.97 -22.92
C ARG A 154 7.47 4.02 -22.10
N GLY A 155 7.51 5.27 -22.56
CA GLY A 155 6.73 6.35 -21.97
C GLY A 155 7.56 7.60 -21.66
N PRO A 156 6.92 8.67 -21.16
CA PRO A 156 7.56 9.96 -20.88
C PRO A 156 8.47 9.96 -19.66
N ASN A 157 8.34 8.98 -18.77
CA ASN A 157 9.21 8.77 -17.60
C ASN A 157 9.27 7.29 -17.21
N GLU A 158 10.19 6.93 -16.29
CA GLU A 158 10.42 5.55 -15.86
C GLU A 158 9.22 4.91 -15.12
N LEU A 159 8.37 5.72 -14.50
CA LEU A 159 7.18 5.25 -13.77
C LEU A 159 5.94 5.09 -14.67
N TRP A 160 6.00 5.56 -15.91
CA TRP A 160 4.85 5.57 -16.80
C TRP A 160 4.28 4.17 -17.11
N PRO A 161 5.11 3.17 -17.46
CA PRO A 161 4.60 1.81 -17.71
C PRO A 161 3.98 1.20 -16.46
N LEU A 162 4.61 1.40 -15.29
CA LEU A 162 4.08 0.94 -14.02
C LEU A 162 2.74 1.59 -13.66
N ALA A 163 2.65 2.92 -13.78
CA ALA A 163 1.42 3.65 -13.49
C ALA A 163 0.27 3.25 -14.43
N LYS A 164 0.59 2.95 -15.70
CA LYS A 164 -0.36 2.42 -16.67
C LYS A 164 -0.86 1.02 -16.26
N CYS A 165 0.06 0.17 -15.79
CA CYS A 165 -0.28 -1.15 -15.27
C CYS A 165 -1.18 -1.06 -14.03
N ILE A 166 -0.85 -0.20 -13.07
CA ILE A 166 -1.68 0.05 -11.88
C ILE A 166 -3.06 0.55 -12.29
N LEU A 167 -3.14 1.56 -13.18
CA LEU A 167 -4.42 2.08 -13.66
C LEU A 167 -5.28 1.00 -14.31
N LYS A 168 -4.69 0.14 -15.14
CA LYS A 168 -5.39 -0.98 -15.74
C LYS A 168 -6.01 -1.91 -14.70
N ASN A 169 -5.28 -2.18 -13.61
CA ASN A 169 -5.78 -3.01 -12.53
C ASN A 169 -6.90 -2.32 -11.73
N LEU A 170 -6.78 -1.00 -11.46
CA LEU A 170 -7.82 -0.20 -10.81
C LEU A 170 -9.12 -0.15 -11.62
N LEU A 171 -9.04 -0.09 -12.95
CA LEU A 171 -10.19 0.05 -13.84
C LEU A 171 -10.77 -1.29 -14.34
N GLY A 172 -10.03 -2.39 -14.15
CA GLY A 172 -10.35 -3.71 -14.73
C GLY A 172 -9.77 -3.89 -16.13
N LYS A 173 -9.72 -5.16 -16.58
CA LYS A 173 -9.00 -5.57 -17.82
C LYS A 173 -9.53 -4.98 -19.12
N ASP A 174 -10.79 -4.58 -19.15
CA ASP A 174 -11.49 -4.15 -20.38
C ASP A 174 -11.39 -2.65 -20.65
N THR A 175 -10.62 -1.91 -19.85
CA THR A 175 -10.53 -0.45 -19.96
C THR A 175 -9.27 -0.06 -20.72
N ASP A 176 -9.44 0.78 -21.77
CA ASP A 176 -8.33 1.36 -22.53
C ASP A 176 -7.60 2.43 -21.68
N ALA A 177 -6.59 1.97 -20.94
CA ALA A 177 -5.76 2.84 -20.11
C ALA A 177 -4.88 3.81 -20.94
N GLU A 178 -4.72 3.57 -22.26
CA GLU A 178 -3.84 4.41 -23.10
C GLU A 178 -4.41 5.81 -23.32
N GLN A 179 -5.72 5.97 -23.27
CA GLN A 179 -6.38 7.26 -23.46
C GLN A 179 -6.44 8.14 -22.20
N LYS A 180 -6.04 7.60 -21.03
CA LYS A 180 -6.21 8.26 -19.72
C LYS A 180 -4.91 8.86 -19.19
N VAL A 181 -4.29 9.76 -19.95
CA VAL A 181 -2.99 10.38 -19.60
C VAL A 181 -3.00 11.07 -18.24
N GLN A 182 -4.08 11.76 -17.88
CA GLN A 182 -4.19 12.45 -16.59
C GLN A 182 -4.26 11.46 -15.41
N ASP A 183 -5.01 10.37 -15.57
CA ASP A 183 -5.13 9.33 -14.57
C ASP A 183 -3.78 8.61 -14.36
N ILE A 184 -3.06 8.29 -15.44
CA ILE A 184 -1.72 7.69 -15.38
C ILE A 184 -0.75 8.64 -14.67
N ALA A 185 -0.79 9.95 -14.98
CA ALA A 185 0.04 10.95 -14.31
C ALA A 185 -0.29 11.04 -12.80
N ALA A 186 -1.57 11.03 -12.43
CA ALA A 186 -1.98 11.04 -11.02
C ALA A 186 -1.45 9.81 -10.25
N ILE A 187 -1.51 8.63 -10.85
CA ILE A 187 -0.97 7.40 -10.25
C ILE A 187 0.56 7.47 -10.15
N SER A 188 1.26 7.98 -11.18
CA SER A 188 2.72 8.15 -11.13
C SER A 188 3.14 9.06 -9.98
N ILE A 189 2.44 10.18 -9.78
CA ILE A 189 2.70 11.14 -8.70
C ILE A 189 2.43 10.48 -7.35
N TYR A 190 1.28 9.84 -7.19
CA TYR A 190 0.92 9.12 -5.96
C TYR A 190 1.97 8.06 -5.61
N TYR A 191 2.30 7.17 -6.54
CA TYR A 191 3.27 6.09 -6.32
C TYR A 191 4.66 6.63 -5.94
N SER A 192 5.15 7.67 -6.64
CA SER A 192 6.41 8.34 -6.30
C SER A 192 6.38 8.95 -4.89
N GLY A 193 5.26 9.55 -4.52
CA GLY A 193 5.01 10.07 -3.16
C GLY A 193 5.10 8.97 -2.11
N GLN A 194 4.53 7.79 -2.36
CA GLN A 194 4.59 6.65 -1.44
C GLN A 194 6.03 6.14 -1.27
N ILE A 195 6.81 5.98 -2.35
CA ILE A 195 8.24 5.60 -2.25
C ILE A 195 8.99 6.61 -1.36
N THR A 196 8.78 7.89 -1.58
CA THR A 196 9.44 8.95 -0.80
C THR A 196 9.04 8.88 0.68
N PHE A 197 7.74 8.75 0.96
CA PHE A 197 7.21 8.66 2.32
C PHE A 197 7.79 7.46 3.08
N PHE A 198 7.71 6.25 2.50
CA PHE A 198 8.21 5.03 3.15
C PHE A 198 9.73 5.03 3.26
N GLY A 199 10.44 5.60 2.27
CA GLY A 199 11.88 5.78 2.35
C GLY A 199 12.31 6.69 3.50
N HIS A 200 11.59 7.79 3.75
CA HIS A 200 11.83 8.65 4.91
C HIS A 200 11.47 7.96 6.24
N LEU A 201 10.36 7.26 6.29
CA LEU A 201 9.93 6.52 7.48
C LEU A 201 10.99 5.49 7.89
N LEU A 202 11.46 4.67 6.95
CA LEU A 202 12.46 3.63 7.19
C LEU A 202 13.82 4.17 7.64
N LYS A 203 14.25 5.33 7.15
CA LYS A 203 15.50 5.98 7.60
C LYS A 203 15.48 6.36 9.08
N ASN A 204 14.30 6.55 9.68
CA ASN A 204 14.11 6.91 11.07
C ASN A 204 13.90 5.70 11.99
N ILE A 205 13.86 4.49 11.44
CA ILE A 205 13.68 3.24 12.18
C ILE A 205 15.01 2.49 12.23
N TYR A 206 15.38 2.03 13.42
CA TYR A 206 16.47 1.06 13.59
C TYR A 206 15.88 -0.33 13.77
N VAL A 207 16.19 -1.23 12.84
CA VAL A 207 15.69 -2.61 12.88
C VAL A 207 16.63 -3.45 13.73
N LYS A 208 16.12 -3.97 14.84
CA LYS A 208 16.85 -4.88 15.76
C LYS A 208 17.17 -6.23 15.10
N ASP A 209 18.17 -6.89 15.61
CA ASP A 209 18.46 -8.29 15.33
C ASP A 209 17.40 -9.19 15.94
#